data_fcd27c31c36a7bdbb9908f1e17e6d086
#
_entry.id   fcd27c31c36a7bdbb9908f1e17e6d086
#
_cell.length_a   1.000
_cell.length_b   1.000
_cell.length_c   1.000
_cell.angle_alpha   90.00
_cell.angle_beta   90.00
_cell.angle_gamma   90.00
#
_symmetry.space_group_name_H-M   'P 1'
#
loop_
_entity.id
_entity.type
_entity.pdbx_description
1 polymer ?
#
loop_
_entity_poly.entity_id
_entity_poly.type
_entity_poly.pdbx_seq_one_letter_code
_entity_poly.pdbx_strand_id
1 'polypeptide(L)'
;MRKKKHGAERIAACAELLIETPSERIADPTAFFPDPGKPLCLEIGCGKGDFAVGMAKKHPDVNFIAMEKFADAACLALEKAKASAGERPADNLRFLIGDAKNLADWFPDGVFDCIY
;
A
#
# COMPACT_ATOMS: atom_id res chain seq x y z
N MET A 1 -20.80 -6.44 -3.78
CA MET A 1 -20.11 -5.65 -4.82
C MET A 1 -19.82 -6.51 -6.04
N ARG A 2 -20.06 -5.94 -7.21
CA ARG A 2 -19.80 -6.67 -8.46
C ARG A 2 -18.28 -6.79 -8.68
N LYS A 3 -17.80 -8.00 -8.95
CA LYS A 3 -16.38 -8.26 -9.18
C LYS A 3 -15.89 -7.54 -10.44
N LYS A 4 -14.75 -6.86 -10.33
CA LYS A 4 -14.11 -6.18 -11.47
C LYS A 4 -13.64 -7.19 -12.50
N LYS A 5 -13.91 -6.87 -13.77
CA LYS A 5 -13.41 -7.66 -14.90
C LYS A 5 -11.89 -7.54 -14.97
N HIS A 6 -11.20 -8.67 -15.08
CA HIS A 6 -9.72 -8.73 -15.13
C HIS A 6 -9.02 -8.13 -13.91
N GLY A 7 -9.68 -8.17 -12.72
CA GLY A 7 -9.12 -7.59 -11.50
C GLY A 7 -7.74 -8.13 -11.14
N ALA A 8 -7.58 -9.46 -11.16
CA ALA A 8 -6.30 -10.09 -10.82
C ALA A 8 -5.16 -9.68 -11.77
N GLU A 9 -5.45 -9.59 -13.07
CA GLU A 9 -4.47 -9.18 -14.07
C GLU A 9 -4.10 -7.71 -13.91
N ARG A 10 -5.08 -6.86 -13.60
CA ARG A 10 -4.87 -5.43 -13.38
C ARG A 10 -4.03 -5.18 -12.13
N ILE A 11 -4.27 -5.94 -11.06
CA ILE A 11 -3.46 -5.87 -9.84
C ILE A 11 -2.04 -6.33 -10.11
N ALA A 12 -1.86 -7.43 -10.84
CA ALA A 12 -0.54 -7.95 -11.20
C ALA A 12 0.26 -6.94 -12.04
N ALA A 13 -0.39 -6.14 -12.85
CA ALA A 13 0.26 -5.08 -13.62
C ALA A 13 0.82 -3.95 -12.73
N CYS A 14 0.43 -3.89 -11.45
CA CYS A 14 0.92 -2.93 -10.46
C CYS A 14 1.81 -3.60 -9.41
N ALA A 15 2.45 -4.72 -9.73
CA ALA A 15 3.20 -5.54 -8.77
C ALA A 15 4.30 -4.76 -8.03
N GLU A 16 4.91 -3.75 -8.67
CA GLU A 16 5.94 -2.92 -8.07
C GLU A 16 5.45 -2.10 -6.87
N LEU A 17 4.13 -1.88 -6.79
CA LEU A 17 3.49 -1.12 -5.70
C LEU A 17 2.81 -2.03 -4.68
N LEU A 18 2.80 -3.33 -4.91
CA LEU A 18 2.05 -4.28 -4.10
C LEU A 18 2.95 -5.06 -3.15
N ILE A 19 2.59 -5.06 -1.85
CA ILE A 19 3.12 -5.99 -0.87
C ILE A 19 2.22 -7.21 -0.91
N GLU A 20 2.78 -8.38 -1.18
CA GLU A 20 2.01 -9.63 -1.16
C GLU A 20 1.39 -9.85 0.21
N THR A 21 0.14 -10.30 0.24
CA THR A 21 -0.55 -10.58 1.50
C THR A 21 0.25 -11.60 2.31
N PRO A 22 0.70 -11.24 3.53
CA PRO A 22 1.64 -12.07 4.25
C PRO A 22 1.03 -13.40 4.71
N SER A 23 1.80 -14.47 4.60
CA SER A 23 1.51 -15.76 5.25
C SER A 23 2.22 -15.87 6.61
N GLU A 24 3.19 -15.01 6.85
CA GLU A 24 3.98 -14.95 8.07
C GLU A 24 4.16 -13.50 8.49
N ARG A 25 4.68 -13.30 9.71
CA ARG A 25 4.99 -11.96 10.21
C ARG A 25 6.08 -11.32 9.35
N ILE A 26 5.87 -10.08 8.94
CA ILE A 26 6.86 -9.29 8.21
C ILE A 26 7.93 -8.82 9.20
N ALA A 27 9.18 -9.22 9.01
CA ALA A 27 10.25 -8.87 9.92
C ALA A 27 10.60 -7.37 9.87
N ASP A 28 10.67 -6.81 8.66
CA ASP A 28 11.02 -5.40 8.45
C ASP A 28 10.19 -4.80 7.32
N PRO A 29 9.06 -4.13 7.64
CA PRO A 29 8.22 -3.51 6.63
C PRO A 29 8.90 -2.38 5.85
N THR A 30 9.94 -1.76 6.40
CA THR A 30 10.66 -0.70 5.70
C THR A 30 11.43 -1.20 4.48
N ALA A 31 11.71 -2.50 4.44
CA ALA A 31 12.45 -3.13 3.34
C ALA A 31 11.69 -3.11 2.00
N PHE A 32 10.39 -2.85 2.01
CA PHE A 32 9.59 -2.73 0.78
C PHE A 32 9.84 -1.42 0.01
N PHE A 33 10.61 -0.50 0.60
CA PHE A 33 10.83 0.83 0.04
C PHE A 33 12.29 1.01 -0.37
N PRO A 34 12.55 1.79 -1.44
CA PRO A 34 13.93 2.11 -1.84
C PRO A 34 14.73 2.83 -0.75
N ASP A 35 14.07 3.68 0.05
CA ASP A 35 14.71 4.35 1.18
C ASP A 35 14.05 3.91 2.49
N PRO A 36 14.60 2.88 3.15
CA PRO A 36 14.02 2.34 4.38
C PRO A 36 14.22 3.23 5.62
N GLY A 37 15.03 4.26 5.53
CA GLY A 37 15.32 5.17 6.64
C GLY A 37 14.24 6.22 6.90
N LYS A 38 13.26 6.36 6.03
CA LYS A 38 12.16 7.31 6.20
C LYS A 38 11.16 6.84 7.26
N PRO A 39 10.46 7.77 7.93
CA PRO A 39 9.32 7.40 8.77
C PRO A 39 8.31 6.56 8.00
N LEU A 40 7.63 5.63 8.69
CA LEU A 40 6.66 4.73 8.09
C LEU A 40 5.27 5.00 8.65
N CYS A 41 4.32 5.33 7.79
CA CYS A 41 2.93 5.56 8.14
C CYS A 41 2.02 4.53 7.47
N LEU A 42 0.89 4.25 8.11
CA LEU A 42 -0.09 3.28 7.64
C LEU A 42 -1.45 3.95 7.48
N GLU A 43 -2.14 3.69 6.36
CA GLU A 43 -3.56 3.99 6.20
C GLU A 43 -4.35 2.68 6.17
N ILE A 44 -5.40 2.60 6.99
CA ILE A 44 -6.30 1.44 7.05
C ILE A 44 -7.59 1.78 6.30
N GLY A 45 -7.95 0.93 5.33
CA GLY A 45 -9.15 1.17 4.53
C GLY A 45 -8.95 2.28 3.50
N CYS A 46 -7.92 2.14 2.67
CA CYS A 46 -7.57 3.21 1.71
C CYS A 46 -8.58 3.40 0.57
N GLY A 47 -9.53 2.49 0.41
CA GLY A 47 -10.52 2.57 -0.64
C GLY A 47 -9.89 2.68 -2.02
N LYS A 48 -10.26 3.72 -2.77
CA LYS A 48 -9.73 3.98 -4.12
C LYS A 48 -8.39 4.72 -4.14
N GLY A 49 -7.82 5.01 -2.96
CA GLY A 49 -6.46 5.49 -2.84
C GLY A 49 -6.23 6.99 -2.92
N ASP A 50 -7.28 7.81 -2.93
CA ASP A 50 -7.13 9.27 -3.08
C ASP A 50 -6.25 9.87 -1.97
N PHE A 51 -6.52 9.50 -0.72
CA PHE A 51 -5.76 9.99 0.43
C PHE A 51 -4.32 9.51 0.39
N ALA A 52 -4.11 8.20 0.18
CA ALA A 52 -2.77 7.62 0.17
C ALA A 52 -1.89 8.22 -0.94
N VAL A 53 -2.43 8.34 -2.15
CA VAL A 53 -1.71 8.94 -3.27
C VAL A 53 -1.38 10.40 -3.00
N GLY A 54 -2.34 11.17 -2.47
CA GLY A 54 -2.15 12.57 -2.13
C GLY A 54 -1.08 12.76 -1.05
N MET A 55 -1.11 11.94 0.00
CA MET A 55 -0.15 12.01 1.10
C MET A 55 1.27 11.64 0.64
N ALA A 56 1.40 10.61 -0.18
CA ALA A 56 2.70 10.20 -0.71
C ALA A 56 3.35 11.30 -1.56
N LYS A 57 2.55 11.99 -2.37
CA LYS A 57 3.04 13.12 -3.18
C LYS A 57 3.43 14.31 -2.33
N LYS A 58 2.62 14.62 -1.33
CA LYS A 58 2.83 15.78 -0.45
C LYS A 58 4.00 15.58 0.50
N HIS A 59 4.27 14.33 0.88
CA HIS A 59 5.32 13.98 1.85
C HIS A 59 6.29 12.95 1.27
N PRO A 60 7.16 13.36 0.35
CA PRO A 60 8.12 12.43 -0.26
C PRO A 60 9.18 11.91 0.72
N ASP A 61 9.30 12.53 1.89
CA ASP A 61 10.20 12.14 2.97
C ASP A 61 9.60 11.10 3.93
N VAL A 62 8.40 10.62 3.66
CA VAL A 62 7.68 9.62 4.46
C VAL A 62 7.29 8.45 3.58
N ASN A 63 7.44 7.23 4.10
CA ASN A 63 6.96 6.02 3.45
C ASN A 63 5.55 5.69 3.93
N PHE A 64 4.68 5.27 3.02
CA PHE A 64 3.29 4.94 3.32
C PHE A 64 2.95 3.53 2.88
N ILE A 65 2.29 2.77 3.77
CA ILE A 65 1.61 1.53 3.42
C ILE A 65 0.11 1.80 3.50
N ALA A 66 -0.61 1.51 2.43
CA ALA A 66 -2.06 1.66 2.36
C ALA A 66 -2.71 0.28 2.30
N MET A 67 -3.56 -0.03 3.27
CA MET A 67 -4.27 -1.30 3.35
C MET A 67 -5.70 -1.15 2.86
N GLU A 68 -6.16 -2.16 2.12
CA GLU A 68 -7.56 -2.28 1.72
C GLU A 68 -7.93 -3.77 1.67
N LYS A 69 -9.03 -4.15 2.33
CA LYS A 69 -9.44 -5.55 2.34
C LYS A 69 -10.16 -5.98 1.08
N PHE A 70 -10.77 -5.06 0.34
CA PHE A 70 -11.50 -5.36 -0.88
C PHE A 70 -10.60 -5.21 -2.10
N ALA A 71 -10.37 -6.31 -2.81
CA ALA A 71 -9.48 -6.33 -3.97
C ALA A 71 -9.93 -5.37 -5.07
N ASP A 72 -11.25 -5.20 -5.27
CA ASP A 72 -11.76 -4.29 -6.30
C ASP A 72 -11.40 -2.84 -6.03
N ALA A 73 -11.52 -2.40 -4.78
CA ALA A 73 -11.13 -1.04 -4.39
C ALA A 73 -9.60 -0.87 -4.46
N ALA A 74 -8.86 -1.87 -3.96
CA ALA A 74 -7.39 -1.85 -4.00
C ALA A 74 -6.86 -1.80 -5.43
N CYS A 75 -7.51 -2.49 -6.37
CA CYS A 75 -7.17 -2.43 -7.79
C CYS A 75 -7.21 -0.99 -8.33
N LEU A 76 -8.28 -0.27 -8.01
CA LEU A 76 -8.43 1.12 -8.42
C LEU A 76 -7.37 2.02 -7.77
N ALA A 77 -7.07 1.79 -6.49
CA ALA A 77 -6.04 2.53 -5.77
C ALA A 77 -4.66 2.32 -6.39
N LEU A 78 -4.31 1.07 -6.70
CA LEU A 78 -3.04 0.73 -7.34
C LEU A 78 -2.91 1.40 -8.71
N GLU A 79 -3.95 1.34 -9.52
CA GLU A 79 -3.95 1.95 -10.85
C GLU A 79 -3.83 3.48 -10.77
N LYS A 80 -4.51 4.08 -9.80
CA LYS A 80 -4.41 5.52 -9.54
C LYS A 80 -2.98 5.91 -9.16
N ALA A 81 -2.36 5.17 -8.26
CA ALA A 81 -0.98 5.42 -7.83
C ALA A 81 0.00 5.30 -8.99
N LYS A 82 -0.17 4.27 -9.80
CA LYS A 82 0.69 4.04 -10.98
C LYS A 82 0.55 5.17 -12.00
N ALA A 83 -0.68 5.59 -12.30
CA ALA A 83 -0.95 6.66 -13.25
C ALA A 83 -0.42 8.02 -12.74
N SER A 84 -0.56 8.28 -11.44
CA SER A 84 -0.16 9.57 -10.86
C SER A 84 1.35 9.71 -10.67
N ALA A 85 2.09 8.62 -10.67
CA ALA A 85 3.55 8.63 -10.55
C ALA A 85 4.26 9.16 -11.80
N GLY A 86 3.56 9.24 -12.94
CA GLY A 86 4.14 9.69 -14.20
C GLY A 86 5.20 8.71 -14.70
N GLU A 87 6.38 9.24 -15.08
CA GLU A 87 7.48 8.44 -15.62
C GLU A 87 8.26 7.70 -14.53
N ARG A 88 8.08 8.07 -13.25
CA ARG A 88 8.81 7.48 -12.13
C ARG A 88 7.86 6.73 -11.22
N PRO A 89 8.19 5.49 -10.83
CA PRO A 89 7.38 4.78 -9.83
C PRO A 89 7.32 5.56 -8.52
N ALA A 90 6.21 5.47 -7.82
CA ALA A 90 6.11 6.05 -6.48
C ALA A 90 7.04 5.30 -5.53
N ASP A 91 8.11 5.94 -5.08
CA ASP A 91 9.11 5.30 -4.23
C ASP A 91 8.66 5.14 -2.79
N ASN A 92 7.68 5.93 -2.37
CA ASN A 92 7.26 6.02 -0.96
C ASN A 92 5.83 5.54 -0.70
N LEU A 93 5.24 4.77 -1.60
CA LEU A 93 3.88 4.25 -1.44
C LEU A 93 3.82 2.79 -1.85
N ARG A 94 3.29 1.96 -0.96
CA ARG A 94 3.02 0.54 -1.23
C ARG A 94 1.62 0.21 -0.73
N PHE A 95 1.00 -0.77 -1.38
CA PHE A 95 -0.34 -1.24 -1.02
C PHE A 95 -0.30 -2.67 -0.53
N LEU A 96 -1.18 -2.98 0.41
CA LEU A 96 -1.37 -4.34 0.91
C LEU A 96 -2.87 -4.65 0.89
N ILE A 97 -3.25 -5.69 0.19
CA ILE A 97 -4.64 -6.17 0.17
C ILE A 97 -4.81 -7.12 1.35
N GLY A 98 -5.60 -6.72 2.32
CA GLY A 98 -5.83 -7.52 3.50
C GLY A 98 -6.70 -6.82 4.53
N ASP A 99 -7.15 -7.59 5.52
CA ASP A 99 -8.02 -7.11 6.58
C ASP A 99 -7.18 -6.60 7.77
N ALA A 100 -7.53 -5.43 8.28
CA ALA A 100 -6.84 -4.81 9.42
C ALA A 100 -6.86 -5.68 10.69
N LYS A 101 -7.80 -6.62 10.81
CA LYS A 101 -7.81 -7.58 11.93
C LYS A 101 -6.53 -8.40 12.03
N ASN A 102 -5.79 -8.55 10.93
CA ASN A 102 -4.54 -9.30 10.87
C ASN A 102 -3.31 -8.43 11.09
N LEU A 103 -3.49 -7.14 11.35
CA LEU A 103 -2.39 -6.18 11.44
C LEU A 103 -1.32 -6.61 12.45
N ALA A 104 -1.74 -7.01 13.66
CA ALA A 104 -0.83 -7.44 14.71
C ALA A 104 -0.08 -8.73 14.37
N ASP A 105 -0.69 -9.59 13.54
CA ASP A 105 -0.05 -10.84 13.09
C ASP A 105 1.00 -10.57 12.01
N TRP A 106 0.82 -9.52 11.23
CA TRP A 106 1.69 -9.23 10.09
C TRP A 106 2.82 -8.26 10.39
N PHE A 107 2.58 -7.30 11.28
CA PHE A 107 3.54 -6.22 11.54
C PHE A 107 4.08 -6.24 12.97
N PRO A 108 5.38 -5.93 13.15
CA PRO A 108 5.96 -5.77 14.48
C PRO A 108 5.30 -4.63 15.26
N ASP A 109 5.27 -4.74 16.58
CA ASP A 109 4.76 -3.68 17.45
C ASP A 109 5.60 -2.41 17.28
N GLY A 110 4.92 -1.26 17.23
CA GLY A 110 5.58 0.03 17.20
C GLY A 110 6.31 0.38 15.91
N VAL A 111 6.10 -0.41 14.82
CA VAL A 111 6.79 -0.17 13.55
C VAL A 111 6.27 1.07 12.82
N PHE A 112 5.01 1.44 13.05
CA PHE A 112 4.42 2.60 12.38
C PHE A 112 4.55 3.86 13.24
N ASP A 113 5.06 4.93 12.63
CA ASP A 113 5.16 6.26 13.27
C ASP A 113 3.79 6.93 13.30
N CYS A 114 2.90 6.59 12.38
CA CYS A 114 1.57 7.17 12.26
C CYS A 114 0.60 6.16 11.65
N ILE A 115 -0.64 6.16 12.12
CA ILE A 115 -1.72 5.32 11.56
C ILE A 115 -2.93 6.22 11.32
N TYR A 116 -3.45 6.17 10.11
CA TYR A 116 -4.65 6.91 9.71
C TYR A 116 -5.86 6.01 9.57
#